data_2b0ee23364e4797756259b99543af3ec
#
_entry.id   2b0ee23364e4797756259b99543af3ec
#
_cell.length_a   1.000
_cell.length_b   1.000
_cell.length_c   1.000
_cell.angle_alpha   90.00
_cell.angle_beta   90.00
_cell.angle_gamma   90.00
#
_symmetry.space_group_name_H-M   'P 1'
#
loop_
_entity.id
_entity.type
_entity.pdbx_description
1 polymer ?
#
loop_
_entity_poly.entity_id
_entity_poly.type
_entity_poly.pdbx_seq_one_letter_code
_entity_poly.pdbx_strand_id
1 'polypeptide(L)'
;MSSSFFSKFFKNNPIENLWKLISSIINLETKNIFFFKNKVGIMCWEKNDQIKIFCNEKLNNILNDGVENSETSFELIDEKGEVFWVILNDKNFKELVSSAFTVVNALHQEISKDSVMGLIFPIEIDKNLNLTYQDKNQNNYLVFNENPPGYYPLIYQNGTRQPISELELYDEIKNTGININSNQGKWFSVDEIPI
;
A
#
# COMPACT_ATOMS: atom_id res chain seq x y z
N MET A 1 31.69 -18.58 -24.46
CA MET A 1 31.82 -17.74 -23.24
C MET A 1 31.24 -16.35 -23.49
N SER A 2 29.94 -16.16 -23.46
CA SER A 2 29.36 -14.81 -23.62
C SER A 2 27.95 -14.61 -23.01
N SER A 3 27.49 -15.48 -22.11
CA SER A 3 26.14 -15.32 -21.52
C SER A 3 26.13 -14.61 -20.14
N SER A 4 27.29 -14.32 -19.56
CA SER A 4 27.39 -13.74 -18.20
C SER A 4 27.37 -12.22 -18.15
N PHE A 5 27.62 -11.53 -19.27
CA PHE A 5 27.71 -10.07 -19.28
C PHE A 5 26.34 -9.39 -19.41
N PHE A 6 25.42 -9.99 -20.15
CA PHE A 6 24.06 -9.46 -20.33
C PHE A 6 23.19 -9.59 -19.10
N SER A 7 23.38 -10.61 -18.27
CA SER A 7 22.58 -10.80 -17.04
C SER A 7 22.84 -9.75 -15.94
N LYS A 8 23.98 -9.04 -15.99
CA LYS A 8 24.31 -7.97 -15.05
C LYS A 8 23.66 -6.62 -15.40
N PHE A 9 23.32 -6.40 -16.67
CA PHE A 9 22.67 -5.16 -17.11
C PHE A 9 21.15 -5.15 -16.88
N PHE A 10 20.51 -6.31 -16.72
CA PHE A 10 19.08 -6.44 -16.41
C PHE A 10 18.76 -6.53 -14.90
N LYS A 11 19.78 -6.45 -14.03
CA LYS A 11 19.58 -6.38 -12.59
C LYS A 11 19.37 -4.94 -12.18
N ASN A 12 18.13 -4.62 -11.79
CA ASN A 12 17.66 -3.43 -11.08
C ASN A 12 17.13 -2.30 -11.97
N ASN A 13 16.03 -2.56 -12.67
CA ASN A 13 15.12 -1.47 -13.01
C ASN A 13 14.34 -1.10 -11.72
N PRO A 14 14.53 0.09 -11.15
CA PRO A 14 13.86 0.48 -9.90
C PRO A 14 12.33 0.42 -10.01
N ILE A 15 11.79 0.72 -11.19
CA ILE A 15 10.35 0.69 -11.47
C ILE A 15 9.82 -0.74 -11.43
N GLU A 16 10.52 -1.70 -12.07
CA GLU A 16 10.12 -3.12 -12.04
C GLU A 16 10.21 -3.69 -10.62
N ASN A 17 11.20 -3.27 -9.83
CA ASN A 17 11.32 -3.70 -8.45
C ASN A 17 10.18 -3.15 -7.60
N LEU A 18 9.84 -1.88 -7.73
CA LEU A 18 8.72 -1.26 -7.04
C LEU A 18 7.40 -1.96 -7.41
N TRP A 19 7.17 -2.21 -8.71
CA TRP A 19 6.01 -2.97 -9.16
C TRP A 19 5.92 -4.35 -8.53
N LYS A 20 7.01 -5.13 -8.55
CA LYS A 20 7.05 -6.47 -7.94
C LYS A 20 6.74 -6.43 -6.45
N LEU A 21 7.23 -5.42 -5.73
CA LEU A 21 6.97 -5.24 -4.32
C LEU A 21 5.49 -4.93 -4.07
N ILE A 22 4.94 -3.90 -4.72
CA ILE A 22 3.56 -3.47 -4.52
C ILE A 22 2.59 -4.56 -5.03
N SER A 23 2.80 -5.11 -6.21
CA SER A 23 1.89 -6.11 -6.81
C SER A 23 1.90 -7.48 -6.13
N SER A 24 2.88 -7.75 -5.26
CA SER A 24 2.92 -9.02 -4.52
C SER A 24 1.65 -9.26 -3.68
N ILE A 25 0.97 -8.18 -3.26
CA ILE A 25 -0.30 -8.22 -2.51
C ILE A 25 -1.45 -8.89 -3.30
N ILE A 26 -1.43 -8.81 -4.63
CA ILE A 26 -2.48 -9.39 -5.48
C ILE A 26 -2.59 -10.91 -5.26
N ASN A 27 -1.47 -11.56 -4.96
CA ASN A 27 -1.45 -13.01 -4.71
C ASN A 27 -2.15 -13.41 -3.41
N LEU A 28 -2.35 -12.47 -2.49
CA LEU A 28 -3.05 -12.75 -1.22
C LEU A 28 -4.55 -12.87 -1.37
N GLU A 29 -5.14 -12.22 -2.38
CA GLU A 29 -6.58 -12.29 -2.64
C GLU A 29 -7.07 -13.75 -2.81
N THR A 30 -6.21 -14.63 -3.33
CA THR A 30 -6.53 -16.05 -3.56
C THR A 30 -6.30 -16.95 -2.34
N LYS A 31 -5.76 -16.42 -1.24
CA LYS A 31 -5.38 -17.23 -0.06
C LYS A 31 -6.47 -17.35 1.00
N ASN A 32 -7.57 -16.59 0.86
CA ASN A 32 -8.71 -16.60 1.79
C ASN A 32 -8.33 -16.31 3.26
N ILE A 33 -7.24 -15.57 3.48
CA ILE A 33 -6.83 -15.12 4.82
C ILE A 33 -7.61 -13.88 5.21
N PHE A 34 -7.80 -12.99 4.24
CA PHE A 34 -8.58 -11.76 4.36
C PHE A 34 -9.07 -11.29 3.00
N PHE A 35 -10.02 -10.37 3.02
CA PHE A 35 -10.57 -9.73 1.82
C PHE A 35 -10.14 -8.27 1.79
N PHE A 36 -9.67 -7.79 0.65
CA PHE A 36 -9.36 -6.39 0.45
C PHE A 36 -10.64 -5.59 0.24
N LYS A 37 -10.70 -4.43 0.87
CA LYS A 37 -11.70 -3.44 0.51
C LYS A 37 -11.26 -2.71 -0.76
N ASN A 38 -12.24 -2.12 -1.45
CA ASN A 38 -12.04 -1.45 -2.74
C ASN A 38 -11.35 -0.06 -2.59
N LYS A 39 -10.43 0.06 -1.63
CA LYS A 39 -9.74 1.30 -1.29
C LYS A 39 -8.26 1.07 -1.02
N VAL A 40 -7.44 2.09 -1.31
CA VAL A 40 -6.07 2.22 -0.81
C VAL A 40 -5.77 3.67 -0.47
N GLY A 41 -5.13 3.90 0.66
CA GLY A 41 -4.59 5.19 1.04
C GLY A 41 -3.10 5.26 0.70
N ILE A 42 -2.70 6.26 -0.07
CA ILE A 42 -1.30 6.61 -0.30
C ILE A 42 -0.97 7.74 0.65
N MET A 43 -0.10 7.44 1.61
CA MET A 43 0.34 8.36 2.65
C MET A 43 1.56 9.14 2.18
N CYS A 44 1.44 10.45 2.08
CA CYS A 44 2.49 11.34 1.59
C CYS A 44 2.90 12.36 2.66
N TRP A 45 4.15 12.85 2.58
CA TRP A 45 4.62 13.92 3.46
C TRP A 45 3.93 15.25 3.14
N GLU A 46 3.19 15.81 4.10
CA GLU A 46 2.47 17.08 3.96
C GLU A 46 3.39 18.29 3.70
N LYS A 47 4.59 18.26 4.26
CA LYS A 47 5.54 19.39 4.18
C LYS A 47 6.01 19.74 2.76
N ASN A 48 5.62 18.96 1.77
CA ASN A 48 5.99 19.20 0.38
C ASN A 48 4.77 19.69 -0.42
N ASP A 49 4.59 21.02 -0.51
CA ASP A 49 3.54 21.63 -1.32
C ASP A 49 3.54 21.16 -2.78
N GLN A 50 4.68 20.71 -3.31
CA GLN A 50 4.78 20.18 -4.67
C GLN A 50 3.96 18.89 -4.83
N ILE A 51 3.82 18.07 -3.77
CA ILE A 51 2.95 16.89 -3.79
C ILE A 51 1.49 17.30 -3.99
N LYS A 52 1.03 18.30 -3.23
CA LYS A 52 -0.35 18.79 -3.31
C LYS A 52 -0.64 19.40 -4.68
N ILE A 53 0.27 20.20 -5.21
CA ILE A 53 0.17 20.81 -6.55
C ILE A 53 0.10 19.70 -7.61
N PHE A 54 1.04 18.75 -7.57
CA PHE A 54 1.09 17.63 -8.49
C PHE A 54 -0.22 16.81 -8.47
N CYS A 55 -0.72 16.48 -7.28
CA CYS A 55 -1.95 15.71 -7.14
C CYS A 55 -3.17 16.45 -7.70
N ASN A 56 -3.30 17.74 -7.43
CA ASN A 56 -4.41 18.53 -7.94
C ASN A 56 -4.37 18.72 -9.47
N GLU A 57 -3.18 18.86 -10.06
CA GLU A 57 -3.05 19.19 -11.48
C GLU A 57 -2.94 17.96 -12.39
N LYS A 58 -2.29 16.87 -11.91
CA LYS A 58 -1.89 15.76 -12.78
C LYS A 58 -2.59 14.43 -12.51
N LEU A 59 -3.08 14.16 -11.29
CA LEU A 59 -3.62 12.84 -10.94
C LEU A 59 -4.78 12.42 -11.82
N ASN A 60 -5.69 13.34 -12.13
CA ASN A 60 -6.82 13.02 -12.99
C ASN A 60 -6.38 12.51 -14.38
N ASN A 61 -5.37 13.15 -14.96
CA ASN A 61 -4.85 12.74 -16.27
C ASN A 61 -4.09 11.41 -16.18
N ILE A 62 -3.34 11.19 -15.09
CA ILE A 62 -2.56 9.96 -14.88
C ILE A 62 -3.45 8.74 -14.72
N LEU A 63 -4.57 8.89 -14.00
CA LEU A 63 -5.49 7.79 -13.72
C LEU A 63 -6.52 7.55 -14.84
N ASN A 64 -6.80 8.56 -15.67
CA ASN A 64 -7.81 8.51 -16.72
C ASN A 64 -7.19 8.65 -18.13
N ASP A 65 -5.91 8.33 -18.32
CA ASP A 65 -5.18 8.51 -19.58
C ASP A 65 -5.66 7.53 -20.65
N GLY A 66 -6.84 7.81 -21.21
CA GLY A 66 -7.32 7.26 -22.48
C GLY A 66 -7.78 5.81 -22.49
N VAL A 67 -7.80 5.12 -21.38
CA VAL A 67 -8.43 3.80 -21.26
C VAL A 67 -9.92 4.02 -20.98
N GLU A 68 -10.75 3.84 -22.03
CA GLU A 68 -12.20 3.73 -21.85
C GLU A 68 -12.48 2.60 -20.86
N ASN A 69 -12.77 2.92 -19.59
CA ASN A 69 -13.14 2.06 -18.47
C ASN A 69 -12.15 2.03 -17.28
N SER A 70 -11.22 2.96 -17.11
CA SER A 70 -10.58 3.13 -15.82
C SER A 70 -11.63 3.65 -14.83
N GLU A 71 -12.14 2.78 -13.94
CA GLU A 71 -13.09 3.15 -12.90
C GLU A 71 -12.41 3.64 -11.62
N THR A 72 -11.08 3.82 -11.62
CA THR A 72 -10.36 4.29 -10.44
C THR A 72 -10.68 5.76 -10.18
N SER A 73 -11.38 6.03 -9.09
CA SER A 73 -11.61 7.37 -8.57
C SER A 73 -10.63 7.70 -7.45
N PHE A 74 -10.43 8.99 -7.19
CA PHE A 74 -9.56 9.42 -6.09
C PHE A 74 -10.16 10.58 -5.29
N GLU A 75 -9.70 10.69 -4.04
CA GLU A 75 -9.98 11.75 -3.11
C GLU A 75 -8.66 12.24 -2.50
N LEU A 76 -8.53 13.54 -2.26
CA LEU A 76 -7.36 14.14 -1.62
C LEU A 76 -7.78 14.64 -0.23
N ILE A 77 -7.05 14.20 0.81
CA ILE A 77 -7.29 14.59 2.20
C ILE A 77 -6.02 15.22 2.76
N ASP A 78 -6.15 16.42 3.28
CA ASP A 78 -5.08 17.21 3.87
C ASP A 78 -5.28 17.25 5.39
N GLU A 79 -4.55 16.40 6.12
CA GLU A 79 -4.50 16.43 7.57
C GLU A 79 -3.44 17.47 7.97
N LYS A 80 -3.90 18.69 8.24
CA LYS A 80 -3.06 19.85 8.50
C LYS A 80 -1.93 19.57 9.49
N GLY A 81 -0.71 19.60 8.97
CA GLY A 81 0.54 19.54 9.72
C GLY A 81 1.17 18.15 9.80
N GLU A 82 0.56 17.08 9.28
CA GLU A 82 1.08 15.72 9.43
C GLU A 82 1.21 14.96 8.12
N VAL A 83 0.10 14.62 7.49
CA VAL A 83 0.06 13.74 6.34
C VAL A 83 -0.89 14.28 5.27
N PHE A 84 -0.49 14.13 4.01
CA PHE A 84 -1.35 14.35 2.87
C PHE A 84 -1.72 12.98 2.26
N TRP A 85 -3.01 12.73 2.11
CA TRP A 85 -3.52 11.47 1.61
C TRP A 85 -4.02 11.56 0.18
N VAL A 86 -3.66 10.57 -0.63
CA VAL A 86 -4.33 10.25 -1.88
C VAL A 86 -5.09 8.95 -1.67
N ILE A 87 -6.41 9.01 -1.61
CA ILE A 87 -7.27 7.84 -1.45
C ILE A 87 -7.74 7.40 -2.82
N LEU A 88 -7.41 6.17 -3.22
CA LEU A 88 -7.90 5.58 -4.47
C LEU A 88 -9.03 4.60 -4.16
N ASN A 89 -10.02 4.56 -5.07
CA ASN A 89 -11.12 3.61 -5.02
C ASN A 89 -11.29 2.95 -6.39
N ASP A 90 -11.36 1.62 -6.41
CA ASP A 90 -11.65 0.83 -7.60
C ASP A 90 -12.32 -0.47 -7.20
N LYS A 91 -13.32 -0.93 -7.97
CA LYS A 91 -14.01 -2.20 -7.71
C LYS A 91 -13.14 -3.42 -8.04
N ASN A 92 -12.18 -3.25 -8.94
CA ASN A 92 -11.22 -4.27 -9.31
C ASN A 92 -9.94 -4.10 -8.50
N PHE A 93 -9.63 -5.03 -7.61
CA PHE A 93 -8.46 -4.94 -6.74
C PHE A 93 -7.13 -4.88 -7.52
N LYS A 94 -7.02 -5.58 -8.65
CA LYS A 94 -5.79 -5.53 -9.49
C LYS A 94 -5.60 -4.15 -10.12
N GLU A 95 -6.68 -3.55 -10.59
CA GLU A 95 -6.65 -2.18 -11.13
C GLU A 95 -6.32 -1.17 -10.03
N LEU A 96 -6.90 -1.34 -8.84
CA LEU A 96 -6.58 -0.53 -7.66
C LEU A 96 -5.09 -0.56 -7.33
N VAL A 97 -4.48 -1.77 -7.32
CA VAL A 97 -3.04 -1.94 -7.06
C VAL A 97 -2.20 -1.33 -8.18
N SER A 98 -2.63 -1.48 -9.45
CA SER A 98 -1.97 -0.88 -10.61
C SER A 98 -2.01 0.64 -10.54
N SER A 99 -3.15 1.21 -10.22
CA SER A 99 -3.35 2.65 -10.06
C SER A 99 -2.50 3.20 -8.90
N ALA A 100 -2.47 2.50 -7.76
CA ALA A 100 -1.62 2.87 -6.63
C ALA A 100 -0.14 2.89 -7.01
N PHE A 101 0.35 1.85 -7.70
CA PHE A 101 1.71 1.82 -8.23
C PHE A 101 1.97 3.00 -9.19
N THR A 102 1.04 3.29 -10.10
CA THR A 102 1.19 4.37 -11.08
C THR A 102 1.35 5.72 -10.39
N VAL A 103 0.53 6.00 -9.36
CA VAL A 103 0.61 7.24 -8.57
C VAL A 103 1.93 7.32 -7.81
N VAL A 104 2.33 6.25 -7.10
CA VAL A 104 3.60 6.21 -6.36
C VAL A 104 4.78 6.42 -7.29
N ASN A 105 4.82 5.72 -8.43
CA ASN A 105 5.89 5.86 -9.40
C ASN A 105 5.96 7.28 -9.99
N ALA A 106 4.82 7.90 -10.28
CA ALA A 106 4.76 9.28 -10.78
C ALA A 106 5.27 10.28 -9.73
N LEU A 107 4.89 10.13 -8.45
CA LEU A 107 5.41 10.95 -7.35
C LEU A 107 6.93 10.80 -7.19
N HIS A 108 7.45 9.56 -7.31
CA HIS A 108 8.90 9.31 -7.25
C HIS A 108 9.67 9.98 -8.38
N GLN A 109 9.11 10.00 -9.59
CA GLN A 109 9.76 10.58 -10.77
C GLN A 109 9.70 12.09 -10.79
N GLU A 110 8.54 12.66 -10.46
CA GLU A 110 8.28 14.10 -10.60
C GLU A 110 8.75 14.90 -9.36
N ILE A 111 8.80 14.27 -8.19
CA ILE A 111 9.12 14.96 -6.93
C ILE A 111 10.32 14.31 -6.25
N SER A 112 10.15 13.18 -5.58
CA SER A 112 11.24 12.41 -4.99
C SER A 112 10.78 11.03 -4.51
N LYS A 113 11.74 10.12 -4.29
CA LYS A 113 11.44 8.80 -3.70
C LYS A 113 10.93 8.88 -2.26
N ASP A 114 11.27 9.95 -1.56
CA ASP A 114 10.84 10.15 -0.18
C ASP A 114 9.46 10.83 -0.08
N SER A 115 8.77 11.05 -1.20
CA SER A 115 7.44 11.69 -1.21
C SER A 115 6.37 10.81 -0.57
N VAL A 116 6.51 9.49 -0.68
CA VAL A 116 5.53 8.51 -0.19
C VAL A 116 6.06 7.85 1.08
N MET A 117 5.25 7.89 2.14
CA MET A 117 5.54 7.22 3.41
C MET A 117 5.12 5.74 3.38
N GLY A 118 4.01 5.43 2.70
CA GLY A 118 3.49 4.08 2.59
C GLY A 118 2.13 4.00 1.88
N LEU A 119 1.70 2.75 1.65
CA LEU A 119 0.37 2.43 1.14
C LEU A 119 -0.40 1.68 2.22
N ILE A 120 -1.66 2.04 2.42
CA ILE A 120 -2.52 1.41 3.43
C ILE A 120 -3.73 0.80 2.73
N PHE A 121 -3.86 -0.52 2.83
CA PHE A 121 -4.96 -1.30 2.28
C PHE A 121 -5.88 -1.75 3.41
N PRO A 122 -7.13 -1.26 3.49
CA PRO A 122 -8.09 -1.78 4.46
C PRO A 122 -8.47 -3.22 4.10
N ILE A 123 -8.49 -4.08 5.11
CA ILE A 123 -8.79 -5.50 4.95
C ILE A 123 -9.91 -5.95 5.91
N GLU A 124 -10.62 -6.98 5.53
CA GLU A 124 -11.51 -7.75 6.40
C GLU A 124 -10.91 -9.13 6.62
N ILE A 125 -10.59 -9.46 7.85
CA ILE A 125 -9.96 -10.74 8.21
C ILE A 125 -11.02 -11.86 8.16
N ASP A 126 -10.68 -13.01 7.57
CA ASP A 126 -11.58 -14.15 7.54
C ASP A 126 -11.89 -14.63 8.97
N LYS A 127 -13.18 -14.81 9.26
CA LYS A 127 -13.68 -15.23 10.59
C LYS A 127 -13.23 -16.63 11.00
N ASN A 128 -12.76 -17.43 10.03
CA ASN A 128 -12.24 -18.77 10.30
C ASN A 128 -10.78 -18.73 10.80
N LEU A 129 -10.08 -17.60 10.68
CA LEU A 129 -8.80 -17.41 11.32
C LEU A 129 -9.02 -17.23 12.84
N ASN A 130 -8.47 -18.17 13.62
CA ASN A 130 -8.52 -18.12 15.08
C ASN A 130 -7.49 -17.11 15.63
N LEU A 131 -7.65 -15.83 15.31
CA LEU A 131 -6.87 -14.79 15.96
C LEU A 131 -7.42 -14.56 17.40
N THR A 132 -6.54 -14.32 18.34
CA THR A 132 -6.88 -14.19 19.78
C THR A 132 -7.89 -13.08 20.04
N TYR A 133 -7.85 -12.02 19.22
CA TYR A 133 -8.75 -10.88 19.32
C TYR A 133 -9.38 -10.59 17.97
N GLN A 134 -10.58 -11.13 17.73
CA GLN A 134 -11.44 -10.73 16.60
C GLN A 134 -12.69 -10.05 17.16
N ASP A 135 -12.80 -8.75 17.02
CA ASP A 135 -13.98 -7.98 17.41
C ASP A 135 -14.59 -7.29 16.18
N LYS A 136 -15.91 -7.06 16.24
CA LYS A 136 -16.67 -6.37 15.19
C LYS A 136 -16.26 -4.91 15.01
N ASN A 137 -15.58 -4.32 15.99
CA ASN A 137 -15.12 -2.93 15.99
C ASN A 137 -13.63 -2.80 15.68
N GLN A 138 -13.05 -3.74 14.95
CA GLN A 138 -11.66 -3.67 14.51
C GLN A 138 -11.54 -2.98 13.15
N ASN A 139 -10.57 -2.09 13.04
CA ASN A 139 -10.06 -1.60 11.78
C ASN A 139 -8.76 -2.33 11.47
N ASN A 140 -8.76 -3.08 10.38
CA ASN A 140 -7.63 -3.92 10.00
C ASN A 140 -7.07 -3.40 8.68
N TYR A 141 -5.75 -3.29 8.62
CA TYR A 141 -5.03 -2.79 7.46
C TYR A 141 -3.82 -3.67 7.16
N LEU A 142 -3.46 -3.73 5.89
CA LEU A 142 -2.16 -4.18 5.44
C LEU A 142 -1.40 -2.98 4.91
N VAL A 143 -0.27 -2.67 5.53
CA VAL A 143 0.54 -1.49 5.23
C VAL A 143 1.76 -1.91 4.42
N PHE A 144 2.01 -1.26 3.29
CA PHE A 144 3.24 -1.37 2.53
C PHE A 144 4.18 -0.21 2.90
N ASN A 145 5.44 -0.53 3.15
CA ASN A 145 6.52 0.45 3.35
C ASN A 145 7.65 0.13 2.37
N GLU A 146 8.36 1.14 1.88
CA GLU A 146 9.50 0.95 0.99
C GLU A 146 10.84 0.80 1.74
N ASN A 147 10.93 1.25 2.98
CA ASN A 147 12.18 1.23 3.73
C ASN A 147 12.00 0.84 5.23
N PRO A 148 12.28 -0.44 5.58
CA PRO A 148 12.60 -1.58 4.71
C PRO A 148 11.38 -2.01 3.89
N PRO A 149 11.59 -2.52 2.66
CA PRO A 149 10.47 -2.82 1.78
C PRO A 149 9.68 -4.03 2.26
N GLY A 150 8.36 -3.92 2.18
CA GLY A 150 7.45 -5.02 2.47
C GLY A 150 6.19 -4.60 3.20
N TYR A 151 5.29 -5.58 3.28
CA TYR A 151 3.99 -5.43 3.94
C TYR A 151 4.05 -5.82 5.42
N TYR A 152 3.21 -5.19 6.23
CA TYR A 152 2.97 -5.59 7.62
C TYR A 152 1.51 -5.31 8.00
N PRO A 153 0.93 -6.09 8.93
CA PRO A 153 -0.41 -5.83 9.43
C PRO A 153 -0.42 -4.64 10.41
N LEU A 154 -1.53 -3.90 10.41
CA LEU A 154 -1.81 -2.84 11.35
C LEU A 154 -3.26 -2.99 11.79
N ILE A 155 -3.48 -3.22 13.08
CA ILE A 155 -4.79 -3.55 13.64
C ILE A 155 -5.13 -2.59 14.78
N TYR A 156 -6.30 -1.95 14.68
CA TYR A 156 -6.85 -1.09 15.74
C TYR A 156 -8.17 -1.65 16.25
N GLN A 157 -8.33 -1.63 17.55
CA GLN A 157 -9.58 -1.92 18.23
C GLN A 157 -9.95 -0.73 19.12
N ASN A 158 -11.11 -0.11 18.88
CA ASN A 158 -11.54 1.08 19.60
C ASN A 158 -10.47 2.20 19.66
N GLY A 159 -9.77 2.43 18.56
CA GLY A 159 -8.70 3.41 18.43
C GLY A 159 -7.35 2.99 19.06
N THR A 160 -7.27 1.80 19.66
CA THR A 160 -6.02 1.29 20.27
C THR A 160 -5.40 0.22 19.41
N ARG A 161 -4.12 0.36 19.08
CA ARG A 161 -3.34 -0.61 18.33
C ARG A 161 -3.24 -1.95 19.06
N GLN A 162 -3.31 -3.07 18.31
CA GLN A 162 -3.34 -4.43 18.83
C GLN A 162 -2.12 -5.25 18.39
N PRO A 163 -0.93 -5.07 19.01
CA PRO A 163 0.32 -5.70 18.56
C PRO A 163 0.28 -7.23 18.56
N ILE A 164 -0.46 -7.86 19.46
CA ILE A 164 -0.57 -9.33 19.53
C ILE A 164 -1.31 -9.85 18.28
N SER A 165 -2.46 -9.26 17.94
CA SER A 165 -3.21 -9.64 16.75
C SER A 165 -2.44 -9.36 15.46
N GLU A 166 -1.63 -8.28 15.42
CA GLU A 166 -0.73 -7.98 14.31
C GLU A 166 0.32 -9.09 14.13
N LEU A 167 0.92 -9.59 15.21
CA LEU A 167 1.89 -10.69 15.15
C LEU A 167 1.25 -12.01 14.71
N GLU A 168 0.06 -12.31 15.21
CA GLU A 168 -0.69 -13.49 14.78
C GLU A 168 -1.00 -13.43 13.27
N LEU A 169 -1.52 -12.29 12.79
CA LEU A 169 -1.79 -12.10 11.36
C LEU A 169 -0.49 -12.10 10.52
N TYR A 170 0.59 -11.53 11.04
CA TYR A 170 1.90 -11.61 10.40
C TYR A 170 2.34 -13.06 10.21
N ASP A 171 2.17 -13.93 11.21
CA ASP A 171 2.53 -15.34 11.13
C ASP A 171 1.71 -16.10 10.07
N GLU A 172 0.45 -15.73 9.88
CA GLU A 172 -0.39 -16.31 8.82
C GLU A 172 0.07 -15.89 7.42
N ILE A 173 0.47 -14.64 7.23
CA ILE A 173 0.79 -14.11 5.89
C ILE A 173 2.25 -14.33 5.47
N LYS A 174 3.20 -14.52 6.39
CA LYS A 174 4.64 -14.65 6.05
C LYS A 174 4.96 -15.80 5.10
N ASN A 175 4.16 -16.86 5.10
CA ASN A 175 4.35 -18.05 4.26
C ASN A 175 3.57 -18.00 2.94
N THR A 176 2.92 -16.90 2.62
CA THR A 176 2.07 -16.77 1.43
C THR A 176 2.81 -16.36 0.17
N GLY A 177 4.08 -15.98 0.29
CA GLY A 177 4.91 -15.49 -0.81
C GLY A 177 4.84 -13.98 -1.05
N ILE A 178 4.09 -13.24 -0.20
CA ILE A 178 4.15 -11.78 -0.19
C ILE A 178 5.50 -11.29 0.32
N ASN A 179 5.95 -10.13 -0.16
CA ASN A 179 7.11 -9.48 0.41
C ASN A 179 6.74 -8.84 1.75
N ILE A 180 7.10 -9.50 2.85
CA ILE A 180 6.72 -9.05 4.19
C ILE A 180 7.88 -8.31 4.89
N ASN A 181 7.56 -7.24 5.59
CA ASN A 181 8.51 -6.50 6.42
C ASN A 181 8.70 -7.21 7.76
N SER A 182 9.81 -7.93 7.92
CA SER A 182 10.13 -8.66 9.16
C SER A 182 10.68 -7.79 10.29
N ASN A 183 11.01 -6.53 10.03
CA ASN A 183 11.51 -5.61 11.04
C ASN A 183 10.36 -4.90 11.77
N GLN A 184 9.83 -5.55 12.80
CA GLN A 184 8.71 -5.04 13.59
C GLN A 184 8.98 -3.65 14.21
N GLY A 185 10.24 -3.33 14.52
CA GLY A 185 10.63 -2.00 15.03
C GLY A 185 10.47 -0.87 14.00
N LYS A 186 10.17 -1.23 12.75
CA LYS A 186 9.86 -0.29 11.64
C LYS A 186 8.38 -0.28 11.24
N TRP A 187 7.53 -0.98 11.98
CA TRP A 187 6.08 -0.90 11.80
C TRP A 187 5.57 0.36 12.49
N PHE A 188 5.36 1.40 11.72
CA PHE A 188 4.84 2.64 12.27
C PHE A 188 3.33 2.55 12.51
N SER A 189 2.84 3.34 13.45
CA SER A 189 1.41 3.58 13.67
C SER A 189 0.98 4.82 12.89
N VAL A 190 -0.29 4.86 12.56
CA VAL A 190 -0.96 6.04 11.98
C VAL A 190 -2.17 6.31 12.84
N ASP A 191 -2.22 7.47 13.49
CA ASP A 191 -3.24 7.73 14.51
C ASP A 191 -4.64 7.86 13.91
N GLU A 192 -4.75 8.47 12.73
CA GLU A 192 -6.00 8.56 11.97
C GLU A 192 -5.79 8.09 10.54
N ILE A 193 -6.57 7.08 10.13
CA ILE A 193 -6.56 6.53 8.77
C ILE A 193 -7.91 6.82 8.13
N PRO A 194 -7.98 7.72 7.11
CA PRO A 194 -9.24 8.23 6.58
C PRO A 194 -9.93 7.30 5.56
N ILE A 195 -9.73 5.95 5.67
CA ILE A 195 -10.25 4.96 4.71
C ILE A 195 -10.95 3.78 5.37
#